data_a2580d843b31867ff66e9ff7f87dfc7c
#
_entry.id   a2580d843b31867ff66e9ff7f87dfc7c
#
_cell.length_a   1.000
_cell.length_b   1.000
_cell.length_c   1.000
_cell.angle_alpha   90.00
_cell.angle_beta   90.00
_cell.angle_gamma   90.00
#
_symmetry.space_group_name_H-M   'P 1'
#
loop_
_entity.id
_entity.type
_entity.pdbx_description
1 polymer ?
#
loop_
_entity_poly.entity_id
_entity_poly.type
_entity_poly.pdbx_seq_one_letter_code
_entity_poly.pdbx_strand_id
1 'polypeptide(L)'
;MAIFNKGDANTAQTTIISSGTLIKGELHLSCILHIDGNVEGDVISDNTVVIGKNGTARGSIRAKHIVISGKFFGNIEAELVELLGGGVLVGDVLSQSFGIEDGAKFNGKSAVSGGDQALVIDGSASEDVKLIDKALGE
;
A
#
# COMPACT_ATOMS: atom_id res chain seq x y z
N MET A 1 -22.95 -8.26 -18.67
CA MET A 1 -22.53 -8.51 -18.93
C MET A 1 -21.52 -8.74 -19.23
N ALA A 2 -21.23 -9.01 -18.84
CA ALA A 2 -20.17 -9.22 -18.98
C ALA A 2 -19.69 -9.16 -20.01
N ILE A 3 -19.96 -8.92 -20.37
CA ILE A 3 -19.72 -8.75 -21.25
C ILE A 3 -18.60 -8.36 -21.39
N PHE A 4 -18.29 -7.81 -20.97
CA PHE A 4 -17.32 -7.32 -21.16
C PHE A 4 -16.32 -7.90 -20.75
N ASN A 5 -16.03 -8.30 -20.54
CA ASN A 5 -14.98 -8.60 -20.13
C ASN A 5 -14.31 -9.64 -20.59
N LYS A 6 -14.64 -10.28 -21.16
CA LYS A 6 -14.09 -11.20 -21.53
C LYS A 6 -13.12 -11.09 -22.40
N GLY A 7 -13.18 -10.71 -23.36
CA GLY A 7 -12.18 -10.62 -24.30
C GLY A 7 -11.11 -9.74 -23.86
N ASP A 8 -11.33 -9.12 -22.83
CA ASP A 8 -10.36 -8.22 -22.33
C ASP A 8 -9.53 -8.78 -21.28
N ALA A 9 -9.23 -10.02 -21.35
CA ALA A 9 -8.50 -10.67 -20.30
C ALA A 9 -7.17 -10.03 -20.02
N ASN A 10 -6.53 -9.48 -21.06
CA ASN A 10 -5.26 -8.86 -20.78
C ASN A 10 -5.34 -7.45 -20.41
N THR A 11 -6.48 -6.89 -20.29
CA THR A 11 -6.63 -5.49 -19.91
C THR A 11 -6.93 -5.44 -18.44
N ALA A 12 -6.11 -4.76 -17.70
CA ALA A 12 -6.36 -4.61 -16.28
C ALA A 12 -7.60 -3.77 -16.09
N GLN A 13 -8.47 -4.23 -15.25
CA GLN A 13 -9.65 -3.49 -14.92
C GLN A 13 -9.39 -2.73 -13.64
N THR A 14 -10.09 -1.64 -13.46
CA THR A 14 -9.90 -0.78 -12.31
C THR A 14 -11.21 -0.58 -11.60
N THR A 15 -11.18 -0.77 -10.30
CA THR A 15 -12.31 -0.44 -9.45
C THR A 15 -11.96 0.86 -8.74
N ILE A 16 -12.85 1.82 -8.77
CA ILE A 16 -12.58 3.11 -8.19
C ILE A 16 -13.59 3.36 -7.08
N ILE A 17 -13.08 3.68 -5.91
CA ILE A 17 -13.91 4.10 -4.80
C ILE A 17 -13.82 5.60 -4.75
N SER A 18 -14.88 6.24 -5.19
CA SER A 18 -14.88 7.70 -5.36
C SER A 18 -14.92 8.41 -4.03
N SER A 19 -14.49 9.66 -4.04
CA SER A 19 -14.56 10.45 -2.83
C SER A 19 -16.01 10.58 -2.42
N GLY A 20 -16.23 10.60 -1.12
CA GLY A 20 -17.57 10.60 -0.60
C GLY A 20 -18.13 9.21 -0.35
N THR A 21 -17.37 8.18 -0.68
CA THR A 21 -17.80 6.80 -0.47
C THR A 21 -17.08 6.24 0.72
N LEU A 22 -17.81 5.53 1.56
CA LEU A 22 -17.22 4.83 2.69
C LEU A 22 -17.59 3.37 2.57
N ILE A 23 -16.56 2.53 2.58
CA ILE A 23 -16.74 1.09 2.51
C ILE A 23 -16.14 0.48 3.76
N LYS A 24 -16.93 -0.33 4.43
CA LYS A 24 -16.45 -1.06 5.59
C LYS A 24 -16.62 -2.53 5.35
N GLY A 25 -15.59 -3.30 5.69
CA GLY A 25 -15.70 -4.73 5.57
C GLY A 25 -14.48 -5.28 4.87
N GLU A 26 -14.70 -6.33 4.09
CA GLU A 26 -13.63 -7.05 3.45
C GLU A 26 -13.80 -6.99 1.95
N LEU A 27 -12.74 -6.62 1.25
CA LEU A 27 -12.76 -6.52 -0.20
C LEU A 27 -11.76 -7.50 -0.78
N HIS A 28 -12.22 -8.29 -1.73
CA HIS A 28 -11.37 -9.23 -2.45
C HIS A 28 -11.43 -8.87 -3.91
N LEU A 29 -10.27 -8.58 -4.50
CA LEU A 29 -10.24 -8.14 -5.87
C LEU A 29 -9.10 -8.81 -6.62
N SER A 30 -9.29 -8.95 -7.92
CA SER A 30 -8.18 -9.35 -8.75
C SER A 30 -7.89 -8.27 -9.78
N CYS A 31 -8.37 -7.09 -9.56
CA CYS A 31 -8.15 -5.96 -10.45
C CYS A 31 -7.47 -4.84 -9.66
N ILE A 32 -7.19 -3.77 -10.37
CA ILE A 32 -6.59 -2.60 -9.74
C ILE A 32 -7.65 -1.87 -8.94
N LEU A 33 -7.31 -1.49 -7.74
CA LEU A 33 -8.22 -0.75 -6.89
C LEU A 33 -7.67 0.64 -6.67
N HIS A 34 -8.47 1.63 -6.96
CA HIS A 34 -8.09 3.02 -6.74
C HIS A 34 -9.04 3.60 -5.69
N ILE A 35 -8.48 4.07 -4.60
CA ILE A 35 -9.26 4.56 -3.47
C ILE A 35 -9.14 6.07 -3.38
N ASP A 36 -10.21 6.76 -3.71
CA ASP A 36 -10.31 8.20 -3.49
C ASP A 36 -11.27 8.53 -2.37
N GLY A 37 -11.92 7.52 -1.84
CA GLY A 37 -12.84 7.69 -0.73
C GLY A 37 -12.25 7.11 0.54
N ASN A 38 -13.09 6.49 1.33
CA ASN A 38 -12.68 5.89 2.59
C ASN A 38 -12.96 4.41 2.60
N VAL A 39 -11.96 3.65 3.07
CA VAL A 39 -12.12 2.21 3.21
C VAL A 39 -11.67 1.83 4.61
N GLU A 40 -12.49 1.05 5.29
CA GLU A 40 -12.13 0.53 6.60
C GLU A 40 -12.32 -0.97 6.58
N GLY A 41 -11.27 -1.71 6.90
CA GLY A 41 -11.34 -3.15 6.94
C GLY A 41 -10.17 -3.75 6.20
N ASP A 42 -10.41 -4.92 5.60
CA ASP A 42 -9.36 -5.66 4.95
C ASP A 42 -9.53 -5.60 3.45
N VAL A 43 -8.43 -5.34 2.76
CA VAL A 43 -8.42 -5.33 1.31
C VAL A 43 -7.39 -6.37 0.87
N ILE A 44 -7.83 -7.29 0.02
CA ILE A 44 -6.97 -8.33 -0.50
C ILE A 44 -7.06 -8.28 -2.01
N SER A 45 -5.94 -8.10 -2.66
CA SER A 45 -5.91 -7.96 -4.10
C SER A 45 -4.72 -8.71 -4.65
N ASP A 46 -4.89 -9.28 -5.85
CA ASP A 46 -3.78 -9.89 -6.55
C ASP A 46 -3.11 -8.89 -7.48
N ASN A 47 -3.48 -7.66 -7.42
CA ASN A 47 -3.01 -6.66 -8.34
C ASN A 47 -2.55 -5.43 -7.55
N THR A 48 -2.75 -4.26 -8.07
CA THR A 48 -2.28 -3.01 -7.51
C THR A 48 -3.39 -2.29 -6.75
N VAL A 49 -3.04 -1.74 -5.61
CA VAL A 49 -3.95 -0.90 -4.85
C VAL A 49 -3.33 0.50 -4.80
N VAL A 50 -4.09 1.49 -5.22
CA VAL A 50 -3.63 2.87 -5.21
C VAL A 50 -4.52 3.66 -4.26
N ILE A 51 -3.91 4.34 -3.31
CA ILE A 51 -4.65 5.24 -2.44
C ILE A 51 -4.37 6.65 -2.95
N GLY A 52 -5.37 7.25 -3.54
CA GLY A 52 -5.23 8.56 -4.13
C GLY A 52 -5.08 9.65 -3.10
N LYS A 53 -4.82 10.84 -3.55
CA LYS A 53 -4.55 11.93 -2.64
C LYS A 53 -5.68 12.21 -1.68
N ASN A 54 -6.89 11.99 -2.12
CA ASN A 54 -8.04 12.21 -1.26
C ASN A 54 -8.51 10.96 -0.57
N GLY A 55 -7.82 9.85 -0.78
CA GLY A 55 -8.24 8.59 -0.23
C GLY A 55 -7.69 8.36 1.16
N THR A 56 -8.43 7.60 1.93
CA THR A 56 -8.00 7.20 3.26
C THR A 56 -8.39 5.75 3.44
N ALA A 57 -7.46 4.96 3.95
CA ALA A 57 -7.73 3.56 4.20
C ALA A 57 -7.27 3.22 5.60
N ARG A 58 -8.03 2.38 6.26
CA ARG A 58 -7.69 1.91 7.60
C ARG A 58 -7.89 0.42 7.66
N GLY A 59 -6.97 -0.29 8.26
CA GLY A 59 -7.09 -1.72 8.44
C GLY A 59 -5.91 -2.42 7.83
N SER A 60 -6.14 -3.42 7.00
CA SER A 60 -5.09 -4.21 6.39
C SER A 60 -5.23 -4.22 4.90
N ILE A 61 -4.13 -4.09 4.20
CA ILE A 61 -4.13 -4.22 2.75
C ILE A 61 -3.06 -5.23 2.37
N ARG A 62 -3.47 -6.19 1.55
CA ARG A 62 -2.54 -7.16 1.00
C ARG A 62 -2.69 -7.13 -0.49
N ALA A 63 -1.61 -6.84 -1.19
CA ALA A 63 -1.62 -6.70 -2.63
C ALA A 63 -0.24 -6.97 -3.16
N LYS A 64 -0.10 -7.01 -4.48
CA LYS A 64 1.23 -7.12 -5.05
C LYS A 64 1.94 -5.78 -5.02
N HIS A 65 1.22 -4.73 -5.32
CA HIS A 65 1.82 -3.42 -5.43
C HIS A 65 0.87 -2.43 -4.77
N ILE A 66 1.38 -1.63 -3.89
CA ILE A 66 0.57 -0.64 -3.19
C ILE A 66 1.22 0.71 -3.37
N VAL A 67 0.44 1.68 -3.82
CA VAL A 67 0.90 3.05 -4.02
C VAL A 67 0.06 3.94 -3.13
N ILE A 68 0.70 4.73 -2.31
CA ILE A 68 0.00 5.58 -1.36
C ILE A 68 0.32 7.04 -1.63
N SER A 69 -0.67 7.77 -2.11
CA SER A 69 -0.57 9.22 -2.24
C SER A 69 -1.44 9.92 -1.20
N GLY A 70 -2.33 9.18 -0.57
CA GLY A 70 -3.22 9.73 0.45
C GLY A 70 -2.80 9.27 1.82
N LYS A 71 -3.74 8.75 2.56
CA LYS A 71 -3.48 8.36 3.94
C LYS A 71 -3.83 6.90 4.17
N PHE A 72 -2.97 6.22 4.88
CA PHE A 72 -3.23 4.85 5.26
C PHE A 72 -2.84 4.63 6.71
N PHE A 73 -3.70 3.92 7.43
CA PHE A 73 -3.45 3.60 8.82
C PHE A 73 -3.69 2.11 9.03
N GLY A 74 -2.66 1.40 9.42
CA GLY A 74 -2.82 -0.02 9.71
C GLY A 74 -1.65 -0.83 9.18
N ASN A 75 -1.95 -2.00 8.62
CA ASN A 75 -0.94 -2.94 8.19
C ASN A 75 -0.97 -3.12 6.69
N ILE A 76 0.22 -3.22 6.10
CA ILE A 76 0.35 -3.43 4.68
C ILE A 76 1.26 -4.61 4.44
N GLU A 77 0.86 -5.46 3.50
CA GLU A 77 1.69 -6.55 3.05
C GLU A 77 1.65 -6.55 1.53
N ALA A 78 2.80 -6.41 0.90
CA ALA A 78 2.88 -6.33 -0.55
C ALA A 78 4.28 -6.68 -1.01
N GLU A 79 4.43 -6.92 -2.31
CA GLU A 79 5.76 -7.10 -2.85
C GLU A 79 6.44 -5.75 -3.01
N LEU A 80 5.70 -4.77 -3.44
CA LEU A 80 6.26 -3.44 -3.64
C LEU A 80 5.32 -2.41 -3.05
N VAL A 81 5.86 -1.53 -2.23
CA VAL A 81 5.09 -0.44 -1.64
C VAL A 81 5.78 0.86 -2.00
N GLU A 82 5.02 1.81 -2.51
CA GLU A 82 5.53 3.12 -2.84
C GLU A 82 4.73 4.16 -2.10
N LEU A 83 5.40 4.95 -1.29
CA LEU A 83 4.78 6.04 -0.57
C LEU A 83 5.20 7.32 -1.26
N LEU A 84 4.26 7.95 -1.92
CA LEU A 84 4.57 9.11 -2.75
C LEU A 84 4.55 10.38 -1.94
N GLY A 85 5.09 11.43 -2.52
CA GLY A 85 5.14 12.71 -1.83
C GLY A 85 3.74 13.17 -1.46
N GLY A 86 3.59 13.65 -0.26
CA GLY A 86 2.28 14.04 0.24
C GLY A 86 1.50 12.92 0.87
N GLY A 87 1.94 11.69 0.68
CA GLY A 87 1.25 10.56 1.30
C GLY A 87 1.63 10.39 2.75
N VAL A 88 0.76 9.75 3.49
CA VAL A 88 0.98 9.48 4.90
C VAL A 88 0.68 8.03 5.16
N LEU A 89 1.62 7.35 5.79
CA LEU A 89 1.44 5.96 6.15
C LEU A 89 1.76 5.80 7.62
N VAL A 90 0.83 5.30 8.38
CA VAL A 90 1.03 5.06 9.79
C VAL A 90 0.73 3.59 10.04
N GLY A 91 1.71 2.87 10.56
CA GLY A 91 1.51 1.47 10.88
C GLY A 91 2.66 0.61 10.42
N ASP A 92 2.37 -0.66 10.15
CA ASP A 92 3.39 -1.63 9.83
C ASP A 92 3.35 -1.99 8.37
N VAL A 93 4.53 -2.14 7.77
CA VAL A 93 4.66 -2.51 6.37
C VAL A 93 5.53 -3.73 6.27
N LEU A 94 5.06 -4.73 5.55
CA LEU A 94 5.86 -5.89 5.22
C LEU A 94 5.91 -5.97 3.71
N SER A 95 7.09 -5.83 3.14
CA SER A 95 7.22 -5.79 1.69
C SER A 95 8.58 -6.30 1.27
N GLN A 96 8.72 -6.60 -0.02
CA GLN A 96 10.02 -6.91 -0.55
C GLN A 96 10.76 -5.64 -0.92
N SER A 97 10.03 -4.62 -1.32
CA SER A 97 10.61 -3.32 -1.64
C SER A 97 9.69 -2.23 -1.13
N PHE A 98 10.27 -1.21 -0.57
CA PHE A 98 9.49 -0.12 -0.03
C PHE A 98 10.21 1.18 -0.36
N GLY A 99 9.57 2.03 -1.16
CA GLY A 99 10.13 3.30 -1.54
C GLY A 99 9.34 4.44 -0.92
N ILE A 100 10.05 5.46 -0.50
CA ILE A 100 9.45 6.63 0.11
C ILE A 100 9.97 7.85 -0.63
N GLU A 101 9.08 8.64 -1.18
CA GLU A 101 9.46 9.87 -1.89
C GLU A 101 9.62 11.03 -0.91
N ASP A 102 10.31 12.03 -1.37
CA ASP A 102 10.42 13.26 -0.59
C ASP A 102 9.04 13.83 -0.36
N GLY A 103 8.81 14.31 0.84
CA GLY A 103 7.52 14.89 1.18
C GLY A 103 6.52 13.90 1.71
N ALA A 104 6.86 12.61 1.67
CA ALA A 104 5.98 11.60 2.24
C ALA A 104 6.26 11.45 3.72
N LYS A 105 5.28 10.94 4.43
CA LYS A 105 5.44 10.72 5.87
C LYS A 105 5.15 9.27 6.20
N PHE A 106 6.07 8.65 6.89
CA PHE A 106 5.92 7.30 7.33
C PHE A 106 6.19 7.23 8.82
N ASN A 107 5.25 6.63 9.54
CA ASN A 107 5.40 6.50 10.97
C ASN A 107 5.02 5.08 11.33
N GLY A 108 5.99 4.30 11.76
CA GLY A 108 5.73 2.92 12.10
C GLY A 108 6.93 2.07 11.80
N LYS A 109 6.69 0.83 11.42
CA LYS A 109 7.74 -0.12 11.18
C LYS A 109 7.62 -0.69 9.80
N SER A 110 8.75 -0.91 9.16
CA SER A 110 8.80 -1.52 7.86
C SER A 110 9.76 -2.68 7.92
N ALA A 111 9.32 -3.83 7.43
CA ALA A 111 10.15 -5.02 7.37
C ALA A 111 10.21 -5.48 5.94
N VAL A 112 11.35 -6.02 5.54
CA VAL A 112 11.53 -6.56 4.21
C VAL A 112 11.31 -8.05 4.28
N SER A 113 10.37 -8.54 3.49
CA SER A 113 10.11 -9.96 3.46
C SER A 113 10.95 -10.60 2.38
N GLY A 114 11.06 -11.89 2.41
CA GLY A 114 11.67 -12.62 1.32
C GLY A 114 13.15 -12.76 1.37
N GLY A 115 13.81 -12.24 2.38
CA GLY A 115 15.24 -12.38 2.49
C GLY A 115 15.58 -13.16 3.73
N ASP A 116 16.86 -13.49 3.85
CA ASP A 116 17.32 -14.16 5.05
C ASP A 116 17.19 -13.28 6.24
N GLN A 117 17.31 -12.02 6.01
CA GLN A 117 17.25 -11.07 7.10
C GLN A 117 16.14 -10.11 6.83
N ALA A 118 15.40 -9.81 7.85
CA ALA A 118 14.38 -8.80 7.72
C ALA A 118 15.02 -7.46 8.00
N LEU A 119 14.81 -6.52 7.12
CA LEU A 119 15.31 -5.18 7.30
C LEU A 119 14.19 -4.37 7.90
N VAL A 120 14.36 -3.96 9.13
CA VAL A 120 13.31 -3.25 9.85
C VAL A 120 13.64 -1.79 9.91
N ILE A 121 12.74 -0.96 9.42
CA ILE A 121 12.88 0.47 9.45
C ILE A 121 11.89 0.99 10.50
N ASP A 122 12.44 1.69 11.47
CA ASP A 122 11.63 2.16 12.56
C ASP A 122 11.84 3.65 12.64
N GLY A 123 10.87 4.41 12.24
CA GLY A 123 11.02 5.84 12.25
C GLY A 123 10.06 6.48 11.29
N SER A 124 10.22 7.76 11.12
CA SER A 124 9.27 8.49 10.32
C SER A 124 9.89 9.24 9.17
N ALA A 125 11.18 9.20 9.03
CA ALA A 125 11.81 9.97 7.98
C ALA A 125 12.45 9.05 6.98
N SER A 126 12.40 9.41 5.74
CA SER A 126 12.93 8.54 4.73
C SER A 126 14.42 8.38 4.83
N GLU A 127 15.11 9.38 5.28
CA GLU A 127 16.54 9.26 5.35
C GLU A 127 16.97 8.34 6.47
N ASP A 128 16.07 7.93 7.32
CA ASP A 128 16.46 7.01 8.36
C ASP A 128 16.73 5.64 7.82
N VAL A 129 16.38 5.42 6.58
CA VAL A 129 16.55 4.09 6.03
C VAL A 129 17.98 3.60 6.13
N LYS A 130 18.91 4.47 5.92
CA LYS A 130 20.30 4.03 5.93
C LYS A 130 20.75 3.55 7.29
N LEU A 131 20.08 3.92 8.33
CA LEU A 131 20.48 3.47 9.63
C LEU A 131 20.23 2.01 9.81
N ILE A 132 19.27 1.50 9.07
CA ILE A 132 18.94 0.12 9.20
C ILE A 132 20.04 -0.77 8.70
N ASP A 133 20.69 -0.35 7.65
CA ASP A 133 21.79 -1.11 7.14
C ASP A 133 22.85 -1.29 8.18
N LYS A 134 23.13 -0.24 8.93
CA LYS A 134 24.11 -0.35 9.91
C LYS A 134 23.70 -1.35 10.93
N ALA A 135 22.46 -1.30 11.33
CA ALA A 135 22.01 -2.18 12.36
C ALA A 135 22.12 -3.60 11.90
N LEU A 136 21.86 -3.84 10.66
CA LEU A 136 21.94 -5.19 10.17
C LEU A 136 23.35 -5.64 9.97
N GLY A 137 24.21 -4.73 9.80
CA GLY A 137 25.59 -5.07 9.58
C GLY A 137 26.22 -5.67 10.78
N GLU A 138 25.53 -5.56 11.88
CA GLU A 138 26.11 -6.06 13.01
C GLU A 138 25.73 -7.32 13.27
#